data_9d6de35856f76251238861723e4aeae6
#
_entry.id   9d6de35856f76251238861723e4aeae6
#
_cell.length_a   1.000
_cell.length_b   1.000
_cell.length_c   1.000
_cell.angle_alpha   90.00
_cell.angle_beta   90.00
_cell.angle_gamma   90.00
#
_symmetry.space_group_name_H-M   'P 1'
#
loop_
_entity.id
_entity.type
_entity.pdbx_description
1 polymer ?
#
loop_
_entity_poly.entity_id
_entity_poly.type
_entity_poly.pdbx_seq_one_letter_code
_entity_poly.pdbx_strand_id
1 'polypeptide(L)'
;MQRQHLYCTWVVSSAISIRNNWDGVLTNYDLPYVFVEQLRDLERIHRGDFVLITTNALVKYKRQIKRWMRIHGHKANLVLDESDEITNPSSARTKAVLSCFRRCRAKLLATGTSTRNNIVEFTPQLELLYNNSFNMISWAPYIYSTERDGDMTTKSNPYYGAPIPAYRKGYAL
;
A
#
# COMPACT_ATOMS: atom_id res chain seq x y z
N MET A 1 -18.69 21.96 9.77
CA MET A 1 -17.81 20.81 9.46
C MET A 1 -16.51 20.97 10.23
N GLN A 2 -16.27 20.21 11.27
CA GLN A 2 -14.97 20.19 11.93
C GLN A 2 -13.95 19.64 10.95
N ARG A 3 -13.00 20.47 10.51
CA ARG A 3 -11.82 20.00 9.78
C ARG A 3 -11.10 19.02 10.70
N GLN A 4 -11.28 17.74 10.44
CA GLN A 4 -10.59 16.71 11.17
C GLN A 4 -9.10 16.90 10.88
N HIS A 5 -8.37 17.23 11.93
CA HIS A 5 -6.97 17.61 11.87
C HIS A 5 -6.11 16.42 11.43
N LEU A 6 -6.00 16.21 10.13
CA LEU A 6 -5.02 15.30 9.56
C LEU A 6 -3.61 15.78 9.89
N TYR A 7 -2.70 14.86 10.14
CA TYR A 7 -1.31 15.23 10.38
C TYR A 7 -0.63 15.59 9.06
N CYS A 8 -0.62 14.68 8.10
CA CYS A 8 -0.05 14.88 6.76
C CYS A 8 -0.63 13.88 5.76
N THR A 9 -0.32 14.08 4.49
CA THR A 9 -0.64 13.14 3.41
C THR A 9 0.65 12.61 2.78
N TRP A 10 0.93 11.34 2.94
CA TRP A 10 2.06 10.68 2.30
C TRP A 10 1.72 10.33 0.86
N VAL A 11 2.62 10.67 -0.06
CA VAL A 11 2.57 10.27 -1.47
C VAL A 11 3.77 9.38 -1.74
N VAL A 12 3.51 8.12 -2.03
CA VAL A 12 4.52 7.13 -2.38
C VAL A 12 4.43 6.86 -3.88
N SER A 13 5.50 7.09 -4.62
CA SER A 13 5.52 6.93 -6.07
C SER A 13 6.92 6.65 -6.59
N SER A 14 7.06 6.53 -7.92
CA SER A 14 8.36 6.47 -8.58
C SER A 14 9.09 7.82 -8.52
N ALA A 15 10.41 7.81 -8.65
CA ALA A 15 11.19 9.05 -8.66
C ALA A 15 10.81 9.98 -9.83
N ILE A 16 10.46 9.40 -10.96
CA ILE A 16 10.06 10.12 -12.17
C ILE A 16 8.71 10.80 -11.93
N SER A 17 7.72 10.06 -11.42
CA SER A 17 6.39 10.60 -11.13
C SER A 17 6.43 11.72 -10.08
N ILE A 18 7.24 11.56 -9.02
CA ILE A 18 7.38 12.59 -7.99
C ILE A 18 7.91 13.89 -8.59
N ARG A 19 9.00 13.84 -9.37
CA ARG A 19 9.64 15.04 -9.92
C ARG A 19 8.87 15.68 -11.05
N ASN A 20 8.27 14.89 -11.91
CA ASN A 20 7.60 15.41 -13.12
C ASN A 20 6.14 15.79 -12.89
N ASN A 21 5.46 15.12 -11.96
CA ASN A 21 4.03 15.31 -11.74
C ASN A 21 3.74 15.93 -10.37
N TRP A 22 4.09 15.25 -9.29
CA TRP A 22 3.68 15.64 -7.94
C TRP A 22 4.28 16.96 -7.49
N ASP A 23 5.59 17.18 -7.72
CA ASP A 23 6.29 18.41 -7.39
C ASP A 23 5.64 19.61 -8.08
N GLY A 24 5.42 19.52 -9.40
CA GLY A 24 4.78 20.58 -10.16
C GLY A 24 3.33 20.84 -9.74
N VAL A 25 2.55 19.81 -9.50
CA VAL A 25 1.15 19.95 -9.05
C VAL A 25 1.08 20.64 -7.70
N LEU A 26 1.86 20.19 -6.72
CA LEU A 26 1.83 20.78 -5.37
C LEU A 26 2.31 22.24 -5.39
N THR A 27 3.34 22.53 -6.17
CA THR A 27 3.84 23.91 -6.36
C THR A 27 2.79 24.81 -7.01
N ASN A 28 2.14 24.35 -8.08
CA ASN A 28 1.13 25.14 -8.81
C ASN A 28 -0.11 25.46 -7.96
N TYR A 29 -0.44 24.60 -6.99
CA TYR A 29 -1.57 24.82 -6.07
C TYR A 29 -1.16 25.43 -4.73
N ASP A 30 0.10 25.85 -4.59
CA ASP A 30 0.66 26.42 -3.34
C ASP A 30 0.42 25.53 -2.12
N LEU A 31 0.59 24.22 -2.31
CA LEU A 31 0.40 23.23 -1.26
C LEU A 31 1.75 22.90 -0.60
N PRO A 32 1.85 22.99 0.74
CA PRO A 32 3.10 22.71 1.43
C PRO A 32 3.48 21.23 1.30
N TYR A 33 4.73 20.98 0.99
CA TYR A 33 5.23 19.60 0.88
C TYR A 33 6.69 19.46 1.33
N VAL A 34 7.04 18.24 1.70
CA VAL A 34 8.40 17.82 2.04
C VAL A 34 8.77 16.62 1.18
N PHE A 35 9.87 16.71 0.44
CA PHE A 35 10.42 15.56 -0.26
C PHE A 35 11.42 14.84 0.62
N VAL A 36 11.15 13.59 0.99
CA VAL A 36 11.98 12.77 1.86
C VAL A 36 13.04 12.05 1.06
N GLU A 37 14.21 12.63 0.97
CA GLU A 37 15.41 12.05 0.37
C GLU A 37 16.38 11.52 1.43
N GLN A 38 16.37 12.12 2.62
CA GLN A 38 17.23 11.80 3.74
C GLN A 38 16.41 11.70 5.05
N LEU A 39 16.97 11.02 6.05
CA LEU A 39 16.28 10.84 7.33
C LEU A 39 15.95 12.15 8.06
N ARG A 40 16.82 13.15 7.95
CA ARG A 40 16.58 14.47 8.55
C ARG A 40 15.34 15.18 7.98
N ASP A 41 14.90 14.83 6.78
CA ASP A 41 13.72 15.44 6.17
C ASP A 41 12.43 15.05 6.92
N LEU A 42 12.44 13.93 7.65
CA LEU A 42 11.31 13.54 8.51
C LEU A 42 11.05 14.55 9.65
N GLU A 43 12.06 15.28 10.08
CA GLU A 43 11.94 16.31 11.12
C GLU A 43 11.31 17.60 10.61
N ARG A 44 11.29 17.78 9.29
CA ARG A 44 10.71 18.94 8.61
C ARG A 44 9.22 18.79 8.31
N ILE A 45 8.65 17.61 8.59
CA ILE A 45 7.24 17.34 8.32
C ILE A 45 6.37 18.07 9.34
N HIS A 46 5.56 18.99 8.85
CA HIS A 46 4.59 19.73 9.63
C HIS A 46 3.17 19.22 9.38
N ARG A 47 2.29 19.73 10.18
CA ARG A 47 0.88 19.38 10.06
C ARG A 47 0.26 20.02 8.82
N GLY A 48 -0.35 19.21 7.99
CA GLY A 48 -0.96 19.63 6.74
C GLY A 48 -0.10 19.38 5.50
N ASP A 49 1.18 19.03 5.68
CA ASP A 49 2.10 18.81 4.57
C ASP A 49 1.74 17.60 3.74
N PHE A 50 2.06 17.70 2.46
CA PHE A 50 2.27 16.53 1.63
C PHE A 50 3.71 16.02 1.82
N VAL A 51 3.85 14.72 2.01
CA VAL A 51 5.15 14.06 2.21
C VAL A 51 5.44 13.19 1.01
N LEU A 52 6.28 13.66 0.12
CA LEU A 52 6.68 12.94 -1.08
C LEU A 52 7.82 11.99 -0.75
N ILE A 53 7.70 10.73 -1.13
CA ILE A 53 8.76 9.74 -0.94
C ILE A 53 8.77 8.72 -2.07
N THR A 54 9.96 8.40 -2.56
CA THR A 54 10.11 7.32 -3.55
C THR A 54 9.99 5.95 -2.91
N THR A 55 9.52 4.95 -3.66
CA THR A 55 9.47 3.55 -3.22
C THR A 55 10.84 3.05 -2.75
N ASN A 56 11.92 3.48 -3.39
CA ASN A 56 13.29 3.10 -3.01
C ASN A 56 13.71 3.75 -1.67
N ALA A 57 13.43 5.03 -1.48
CA ALA A 57 13.70 5.71 -0.21
C ALA A 57 12.86 5.12 0.93
N LEU A 58 11.60 4.76 0.66
CA LEU A 58 10.74 4.07 1.61
C LEU A 58 11.34 2.73 2.07
N VAL A 59 11.87 1.93 1.15
CA VAL A 59 12.55 0.66 1.49
C VAL A 59 13.78 0.94 2.34
N LYS A 60 14.62 1.91 1.93
CA LYS A 60 15.85 2.30 2.63
C LYS A 60 15.59 2.76 4.06
N TYR A 61 14.57 3.59 4.27
CA TYR A 61 14.26 4.20 5.55
C TYR A 61 13.06 3.55 6.27
N LYS A 62 12.67 2.34 5.87
CA LYS A 62 11.51 1.61 6.38
C LYS A 62 11.39 1.61 7.90
N ARG A 63 12.50 1.37 8.62
CA ARG A 63 12.48 1.26 10.09
C ARG A 63 12.10 2.59 10.76
N GLN A 64 12.67 3.68 10.29
CA GLN A 64 12.46 5.03 10.82
C GLN A 64 11.06 5.53 10.47
N ILE A 65 10.65 5.36 9.21
CA ILE A 65 9.30 5.71 8.75
C ILE A 65 8.25 4.89 9.51
N LYS A 66 8.45 3.60 9.70
CA LYS A 66 7.55 2.76 10.50
C LYS A 66 7.44 3.27 11.94
N ARG A 67 8.55 3.73 12.55
CA ARG A 67 8.54 4.33 13.88
C ARG A 67 7.73 5.62 13.89
N TRP A 68 7.96 6.50 12.93
CA TRP A 68 7.22 7.75 12.76
C TRP A 68 5.72 7.49 12.56
N MET A 69 5.36 6.56 11.68
CA MET A 69 3.98 6.17 11.41
C MET A 69 3.29 5.47 12.60
N ARG A 70 4.03 4.88 13.51
CA ARG A 70 3.44 4.32 14.74
C ARG A 70 2.82 5.41 15.61
N ILE A 71 3.40 6.59 15.59
CA ILE A 71 2.96 7.74 16.40
C ILE A 71 1.85 8.51 15.66
N HIS A 72 2.02 8.74 14.38
CA HIS A 72 1.21 9.69 13.60
C HIS A 72 0.27 9.02 12.58
N GLY A 73 0.48 7.75 12.25
CA GLY A 73 -0.17 7.09 11.12
C GLY A 73 -1.71 7.07 11.17
N HIS A 74 -2.30 7.02 12.36
CA HIS A 74 -3.75 7.07 12.52
C HIS A 74 -4.38 8.43 12.13
N LYS A 75 -3.54 9.47 11.98
CA LYS A 75 -3.92 10.82 11.52
C LYS A 75 -3.36 11.15 10.14
N ALA A 76 -2.61 10.24 9.52
CA ALA A 76 -2.04 10.43 8.20
C ALA A 76 -2.90 9.76 7.13
N ASN A 77 -2.87 10.33 5.94
CA ASN A 77 -3.40 9.70 4.73
C ASN A 77 -2.24 9.11 3.91
N LEU A 78 -2.58 8.20 3.02
CA LEU A 78 -1.69 7.62 2.02
C LEU A 78 -2.28 7.80 0.62
N VAL A 79 -1.47 8.29 -0.29
CA VAL A 79 -1.63 8.14 -1.72
C VAL A 79 -0.51 7.24 -2.21
N LEU A 80 -0.85 6.07 -2.72
CA LEU A 80 0.09 5.16 -3.35
C LEU A 80 -0.13 5.23 -4.86
N ASP A 81 0.73 5.93 -5.52
CA ASP A 81 0.76 6.06 -6.97
C ASP A 81 1.56 4.89 -7.57
N GLU A 82 1.15 4.41 -8.73
CA GLU A 82 1.64 3.17 -9.34
C GLU A 82 1.51 1.97 -8.38
N SER A 83 0.32 1.79 -7.81
CA SER A 83 0.08 0.77 -6.77
C SER A 83 0.26 -0.67 -7.26
N ASP A 84 0.35 -0.90 -8.56
CA ASP A 84 0.74 -2.18 -9.17
C ASP A 84 2.21 -2.57 -8.89
N GLU A 85 3.04 -1.65 -8.38
CA GLU A 85 4.39 -1.99 -7.90
C GLU A 85 4.38 -2.87 -6.63
N ILE A 86 3.26 -2.98 -5.92
CA ILE A 86 3.14 -3.81 -4.71
C ILE A 86 2.39 -5.12 -4.92
N THR A 87 2.41 -5.67 -6.12
CA THR A 87 1.74 -6.93 -6.48
C THR A 87 2.37 -8.17 -5.85
N ASN A 88 3.70 -8.18 -5.66
CA ASN A 88 4.41 -9.30 -5.06
C ASN A 88 4.54 -9.13 -3.54
N PRO A 89 3.83 -9.96 -2.73
CA PRO A 89 3.85 -9.85 -1.27
C PRO A 89 5.23 -10.11 -0.64
N SER A 90 6.11 -10.82 -1.34
CA SER A 90 7.47 -11.11 -0.87
C SER A 90 8.46 -9.99 -1.12
N SER A 91 8.13 -9.04 -2.00
CA SER A 91 9.03 -7.96 -2.38
C SER A 91 9.33 -6.99 -1.21
N ALA A 92 10.51 -6.39 -1.24
CA ALA A 92 10.91 -5.39 -0.24
C ALA A 92 9.99 -4.16 -0.27
N ARG A 93 9.52 -3.75 -1.46
CA ARG A 93 8.60 -2.63 -1.65
C ARG A 93 7.27 -2.89 -1.00
N THR A 94 6.61 -4.02 -1.31
CA THR A 94 5.35 -4.43 -0.71
C THR A 94 5.45 -4.50 0.82
N LYS A 95 6.50 -5.16 1.33
CA LYS A 95 6.74 -5.24 2.79
C LYS A 95 6.97 -3.88 3.43
N ALA A 96 7.60 -2.93 2.73
CA ALA A 96 7.79 -1.58 3.23
C ALA A 96 6.46 -0.82 3.30
N VAL A 97 5.70 -0.79 2.21
CA VAL A 97 4.39 -0.12 2.14
C VAL A 97 3.44 -0.66 3.20
N LEU A 98 3.22 -1.97 3.24
CA LEU A 98 2.32 -2.60 4.21
C LEU A 98 2.74 -2.32 5.66
N SER A 99 4.04 -2.42 5.96
CA SER A 99 4.51 -2.23 7.34
C SER A 99 4.44 -0.79 7.82
N CYS A 100 4.57 0.19 6.92
CA CYS A 100 4.54 1.60 7.27
C CYS A 100 3.12 2.17 7.26
N PHE A 101 2.33 1.87 6.23
CA PHE A 101 1.10 2.63 5.94
C PHE A 101 -0.20 1.89 6.24
N ARG A 102 -0.14 0.66 6.74
CA ARG A 102 -1.35 -0.11 7.09
C ARG A 102 -2.31 0.65 8.00
N ARG A 103 -1.79 1.47 8.93
CA ARG A 103 -2.59 2.23 9.90
C ARG A 103 -3.01 3.62 9.46
N CYS A 104 -2.72 4.01 8.21
CA CYS A 104 -3.20 5.28 7.68
C CYS A 104 -4.71 5.36 7.75
N ARG A 105 -5.21 6.55 8.03
CA ARG A 105 -6.65 6.81 8.18
C ARG A 105 -7.40 6.63 6.88
N ALA A 106 -6.92 7.27 5.83
CA ALA A 106 -7.44 7.09 4.48
C ALA A 106 -6.30 6.64 3.56
N LYS A 107 -6.66 5.86 2.55
CA LYS A 107 -5.71 5.35 1.57
C LYS A 107 -6.34 5.45 0.19
N LEU A 108 -5.58 6.03 -0.73
CA LEU A 108 -5.88 6.07 -2.15
C LEU A 108 -4.79 5.29 -2.88
N LEU A 109 -5.19 4.31 -3.66
CA LEU A 109 -4.32 3.55 -4.53
C LEU A 109 -4.64 3.94 -5.97
N ALA A 110 -3.66 4.46 -6.67
CA ALA A 110 -3.78 4.86 -8.07
C ALA A 110 -2.88 3.98 -8.92
N THR A 111 -3.42 3.48 -10.03
CA THR A 111 -2.67 2.70 -11.02
C THR A 111 -3.42 2.67 -12.34
N GLY A 112 -2.67 2.64 -13.43
CA GLY A 112 -3.23 2.38 -14.76
C GLY A 112 -3.58 0.91 -15.00
N THR A 113 -3.00 -0.01 -14.20
CA THR A 113 -3.21 -1.46 -14.30
C THR A 113 -3.32 -2.05 -12.90
N SER A 114 -4.50 -2.54 -12.51
CA SER A 114 -4.71 -3.12 -11.18
C SER A 114 -4.00 -4.48 -11.00
N THR A 115 -3.95 -5.28 -12.05
CA THR A 115 -3.27 -6.58 -12.09
C THR A 115 -2.57 -6.74 -13.44
N ARG A 116 -1.40 -7.38 -13.46
CA ARG A 116 -0.64 -7.64 -14.69
C ARG A 116 -0.90 -9.05 -15.23
N ASN A 117 -0.94 -10.04 -14.36
CA ASN A 117 -1.02 -11.45 -14.77
C ASN A 117 -2.10 -12.23 -14.04
N ASN A 118 -2.38 -11.91 -12.79
CA ASN A 118 -3.24 -12.72 -11.93
C ASN A 118 -3.93 -11.86 -10.88
N ILE A 119 -5.17 -12.21 -10.55
CA ILE A 119 -5.95 -11.54 -9.50
C ILE A 119 -5.26 -11.63 -8.11
N VAL A 120 -4.44 -12.65 -7.87
CA VAL A 120 -3.66 -12.77 -6.63
C VAL A 120 -2.70 -11.60 -6.42
N GLU A 121 -2.24 -10.97 -7.49
CA GLU A 121 -1.38 -9.78 -7.44
C GLU A 121 -2.09 -8.58 -6.80
N PHE A 122 -3.41 -8.60 -6.74
CA PHE A 122 -4.20 -7.54 -6.11
C PHE A 122 -4.29 -7.69 -4.58
N THR A 123 -3.96 -8.86 -4.03
CA THR A 123 -4.11 -9.15 -2.60
C THR A 123 -3.32 -8.23 -1.68
N PRO A 124 -2.06 -7.81 -1.97
CA PRO A 124 -1.36 -6.84 -1.14
C PRO A 124 -2.03 -5.47 -1.10
N GLN A 125 -2.64 -5.05 -2.21
CA GLN A 125 -3.38 -3.79 -2.29
C GLN A 125 -4.63 -3.85 -1.40
N LEU A 126 -5.40 -4.94 -1.49
CA LEU A 126 -6.56 -5.18 -0.62
C LEU A 126 -6.15 -5.26 0.86
N GLU A 127 -5.06 -5.95 1.16
CA GLU A 127 -4.55 -6.02 2.54
C GLU A 127 -4.15 -4.65 3.09
N LEU A 128 -3.58 -3.79 2.25
CA LEU A 128 -3.27 -2.42 2.62
C LEU A 128 -4.54 -1.62 2.90
N LEU A 129 -5.54 -1.69 2.01
CA LEU A 129 -6.81 -0.96 2.15
C LEU A 129 -7.58 -1.38 3.40
N TYR A 130 -7.69 -2.67 3.65
CA TYR A 130 -8.46 -3.23 4.77
C TYR A 130 -7.65 -3.40 6.06
N ASN A 131 -6.48 -2.79 6.18
CA ASN A 131 -5.64 -2.86 7.39
C ASN A 131 -5.27 -4.28 7.82
N ASN A 132 -5.15 -5.19 6.88
CA ASN A 132 -4.95 -6.62 7.15
C ASN A 132 -6.12 -7.29 7.93
N SER A 133 -7.30 -6.70 7.89
CA SER A 133 -8.45 -7.25 8.60
C SER A 133 -8.87 -8.63 8.09
N PHE A 134 -8.63 -8.89 6.81
CA PHE A 134 -8.96 -10.15 6.15
C PHE A 134 -7.74 -11.05 5.92
N ASN A 135 -6.53 -10.58 6.27
CA ASN A 135 -5.28 -11.33 6.07
C ASN A 135 -5.14 -11.89 4.63
N MET A 136 -5.45 -11.06 3.65
CA MET A 136 -5.61 -11.44 2.24
C MET A 136 -4.39 -12.14 1.65
N ILE A 137 -3.18 -11.69 2.00
CA ILE A 137 -1.94 -12.31 1.50
C ILE A 137 -1.83 -13.76 1.95
N SER A 138 -2.13 -14.05 3.22
CA SER A 138 -2.08 -15.41 3.74
C SER A 138 -3.16 -16.30 3.13
N TRP A 139 -4.30 -15.71 2.75
CA TRP A 139 -5.43 -16.43 2.18
C TRP A 139 -5.36 -16.61 0.67
N ALA A 140 -4.63 -15.74 -0.04
CA ALA A 140 -4.54 -15.77 -1.49
C ALA A 140 -4.21 -17.15 -2.08
N PRO A 141 -3.27 -17.94 -1.50
CA PRO A 141 -2.99 -19.28 -2.02
C PRO A 141 -4.16 -20.26 -1.92
N TYR A 142 -5.12 -19.99 -1.04
CA TYR A 142 -6.27 -20.85 -0.80
C TYR A 142 -7.51 -20.42 -1.59
N ILE A 143 -7.71 -19.11 -1.75
CA ILE A 143 -8.86 -18.54 -2.45
C ILE A 143 -8.61 -18.51 -3.96
N TYR A 144 -7.38 -18.17 -4.36
CA TYR A 144 -6.98 -17.99 -5.76
C TYR A 144 -5.93 -19.02 -6.18
N SER A 145 -6.08 -20.27 -5.72
CA SER A 145 -5.17 -21.34 -6.12
C SER A 145 -5.13 -21.48 -7.64
N THR A 146 -3.91 -21.48 -8.17
CA THR A 146 -3.66 -21.50 -9.62
C THR A 146 -3.14 -22.85 -10.10
N GLU A 147 -3.35 -23.92 -9.35
CA GLU A 147 -2.95 -25.26 -9.76
C GLU A 147 -3.85 -25.80 -10.88
N ARG A 148 -3.25 -26.50 -11.83
CA ARG A 148 -3.86 -26.77 -13.14
C ARG A 148 -4.76 -28.02 -13.22
N ASP A 149 -4.84 -28.88 -12.22
CA ASP A 149 -5.42 -30.21 -12.42
C ASP A 149 -6.93 -30.36 -12.19
N GLY A 150 -7.70 -29.35 -12.48
CA GLY A 150 -9.15 -29.50 -12.66
C GLY A 150 -10.01 -29.71 -11.41
N ASP A 151 -9.46 -30.20 -10.31
CA ASP A 151 -10.24 -30.46 -9.10
C ASP A 151 -10.22 -29.28 -8.12
N MET A 152 -11.37 -28.97 -7.59
CA MET A 152 -11.48 -28.05 -6.47
C MET A 152 -10.92 -28.71 -5.21
N THR A 153 -9.89 -28.10 -4.63
CA THR A 153 -9.45 -28.47 -3.30
C THR A 153 -10.19 -27.62 -2.27
N THR A 154 -10.76 -28.24 -1.28
CA THR A 154 -11.35 -27.55 -0.14
C THR A 154 -10.29 -27.36 0.93
N LYS A 155 -10.12 -26.14 1.42
CA LYS A 155 -9.25 -25.83 2.56
C LYS A 155 -10.07 -25.19 3.65
N SER A 156 -9.70 -25.43 4.90
CA SER A 156 -10.40 -24.81 6.03
C SER A 156 -10.21 -23.31 6.03
N ASN A 157 -11.31 -22.60 6.22
CA ASN A 157 -11.30 -21.16 6.38
C ASN A 157 -11.08 -20.80 7.85
N PRO A 158 -9.92 -20.23 8.26
CA PRO A 158 -9.68 -19.90 9.64
C PRO A 158 -10.63 -18.83 10.21
N TYR A 159 -11.30 -18.05 9.37
CA TYR A 159 -12.26 -17.04 9.87
C TYR A 159 -13.65 -17.61 10.12
N TYR A 160 -14.06 -18.61 9.35
CA TYR A 160 -15.42 -19.13 9.39
C TYR A 160 -15.49 -20.61 9.76
N GLY A 161 -14.36 -21.26 9.96
CA GLY A 161 -14.30 -22.70 10.25
C GLY A 161 -14.81 -23.60 9.13
N ALA A 162 -15.34 -23.03 8.06
CA ALA A 162 -15.87 -23.79 6.93
C ALA A 162 -14.82 -23.97 5.83
N PRO A 163 -14.83 -25.11 5.13
CA PRO A 163 -14.00 -25.30 3.95
C PRO A 163 -14.37 -24.30 2.87
N ILE A 164 -13.37 -23.67 2.24
CA ILE A 164 -13.57 -22.85 1.06
C ILE A 164 -13.03 -23.56 -0.17
N PRO A 165 -13.72 -23.48 -1.31
CA PRO A 165 -13.18 -24.00 -2.55
C PRO A 165 -11.94 -23.22 -2.97
N ALA A 166 -10.84 -23.92 -3.22
CA ALA A 166 -9.66 -23.36 -3.81
C ALA A 166 -9.67 -23.65 -5.30
N TYR A 167 -9.63 -22.63 -6.12
CA TYR A 167 -9.65 -22.78 -7.58
C TYR A 167 -8.25 -22.92 -8.12
N ARG A 168 -8.10 -23.75 -9.13
CA ARG A 168 -6.84 -24.01 -9.82
C ARG A 168 -6.59 -22.99 -10.93
N LYS A 169 -5.37 -22.93 -11.42
CA LYS A 169 -4.89 -21.97 -12.41
C LYS A 169 -5.79 -21.93 -13.65
N GLY A 170 -6.37 -20.78 -13.93
CA GLY A 170 -7.28 -20.56 -15.06
C GLY A 170 -8.72 -20.22 -14.66
N TYR A 171 -9.06 -20.34 -13.40
CA TYR A 171 -10.37 -19.97 -12.86
C TYR A 171 -10.18 -18.85 -11.83
N ALA A 172 -10.07 -17.62 -12.29
CA ALA A 172 -10.25 -16.46 -11.43
C ALA A 172 -11.75 -16.27 -11.22
N LEU A 173 -12.18 -16.13 -10.00
CA LEU A 173 -13.51 -15.62 -9.67
C LEU A 173 -13.60 -14.16 -10.03
#